data_012bb5cb7b404dcbe80f0304abee11a9
#
_entry.id   012bb5cb7b404dcbe80f0304abee11a9
#
_cell.length_a   1.000
_cell.length_b   1.000
_cell.length_c   1.000
_cell.angle_alpha   90.00
_cell.angle_beta   90.00
_cell.angle_gamma   90.00
#
_symmetry.space_group_name_H-M   'P 1'
#
loop_
_entity.id
_entity.type
_entity.pdbx_description
1 polymer ?
#
loop_
_entity_poly.entity_id
_entity_poly.type
_entity_poly.pdbx_seq_one_letter_code
_entity_poly.pdbx_strand_id
1 'polypeptide(L)'
;MPGIKKLWYVHVDEVSNVTITAEETATVTLKSGGRWGEIHGKRMTNSSEWDRRYTNRITALLPGWSIEEAVGIGRLVHGRYLVKFTDRAGDTWLCGYGEPLHLNITKTAPETPQQYQGVELVFSCESEFGFLKTV
;
A
#
# COMPACT_ATOMS: atom_id res chain seq x y z
N MET A 1 -9.03 -8.97 -9.70
CA MET A 1 -8.77 -7.52 -9.75
C MET A 1 -7.56 -7.25 -10.63
N PRO A 2 -7.60 -6.24 -11.52
CA PRO A 2 -6.44 -5.89 -12.35
C PRO A 2 -5.22 -5.51 -11.52
N GLY A 3 -4.04 -5.64 -12.14
CA GLY A 3 -2.79 -5.26 -11.49
C GLY A 3 -2.69 -3.77 -11.21
N ILE A 4 -1.74 -3.39 -10.37
CA ILE A 4 -1.55 -2.01 -9.94
C ILE A 4 -0.77 -1.22 -10.98
N LYS A 5 -1.29 -0.04 -11.34
CA LYS A 5 -0.62 0.92 -12.22
C LYS A 5 0.12 1.99 -11.43
N LYS A 6 -0.49 2.52 -10.37
CA LYS A 6 0.10 3.53 -9.47
C LYS A 6 -0.21 3.17 -8.04
N LEU A 7 0.73 3.47 -7.15
CA LEU A 7 0.63 3.12 -5.74
C LEU A 7 1.07 4.30 -4.88
N TRP A 8 0.25 4.63 -3.88
CA TRP A 8 0.54 5.69 -2.91
C TRP A 8 0.34 5.17 -1.49
N TYR A 9 1.05 5.76 -0.57
CA TYR A 9 0.90 5.50 0.85
C TYR A 9 0.85 6.79 1.64
N VAL A 10 0.26 6.74 2.82
CA VAL A 10 0.31 7.84 3.79
C VAL A 10 0.32 7.25 5.19
N HIS A 11 1.16 7.83 6.05
CA HIS A 11 1.19 7.44 7.45
C HIS A 11 -0.13 7.83 8.12
N VAL A 12 -0.65 6.96 8.99
CA VAL A 12 -1.95 7.18 9.63
C VAL A 12 -1.99 8.48 10.43
N ASP A 13 -0.85 8.92 10.98
CA ASP A 13 -0.75 10.18 11.73
C ASP A 13 -0.98 11.42 10.87
N GLU A 14 -0.85 11.31 9.55
CA GLU A 14 -1.11 12.40 8.61
C GLU A 14 -2.56 12.42 8.12
N VAL A 15 -3.35 11.46 8.53
CA VAL A 15 -4.76 11.36 8.13
C VAL A 15 -5.64 12.05 9.17
N SER A 16 -6.43 13.02 8.70
CA SER A 16 -7.42 13.69 9.55
C SER A 16 -8.67 12.85 9.70
N ASN A 17 -9.17 12.32 8.58
CA ASN A 17 -10.45 11.62 8.54
C ASN A 17 -10.57 10.76 7.30
N VAL A 18 -11.32 9.66 7.43
CA VAL A 18 -11.77 8.85 6.29
C VAL A 18 -13.28 8.77 6.36
N THR A 19 -13.94 9.21 5.30
CA THR A 19 -15.40 9.24 5.22
C THR A 19 -15.87 8.22 4.19
N ILE A 20 -16.87 7.42 4.58
CA ILE A 20 -17.53 6.49 3.67
C ILE A 20 -18.87 7.07 3.25
N THR A 21 -19.11 7.15 1.94
CA THR A 21 -20.40 7.57 1.41
C THR A 21 -21.37 6.41 1.33
N ALA A 22 -22.64 6.71 1.09
CA ALA A 22 -23.69 5.69 0.91
C ALA A 22 -23.43 4.77 -0.29
N GLU A 23 -22.55 5.14 -1.19
CA GLU A 23 -22.15 4.37 -2.37
C GLU A 23 -20.89 3.53 -2.12
N GLU A 24 -20.51 3.35 -0.85
CA GLU A 24 -19.32 2.61 -0.45
C GLU A 24 -18.01 3.18 -1.03
N THR A 25 -18.00 4.48 -1.28
CA THR A 25 -16.81 5.19 -1.74
C THR A 25 -16.13 5.88 -0.57
N ALA A 26 -14.83 5.62 -0.42
CA ALA A 26 -14.03 6.22 0.65
C ALA A 26 -13.45 7.56 0.20
N THR A 27 -13.41 8.52 1.11
CA THR A 27 -12.72 9.79 0.91
C THR A 27 -11.77 10.01 2.07
N VAL A 28 -10.49 10.21 1.76
CA VAL A 28 -9.44 10.44 2.77
C VAL A 28 -9.10 11.91 2.81
N THR A 29 -9.20 12.50 4.00
CA THR A 29 -8.79 13.87 4.25
C THR A 29 -7.49 13.85 5.05
N LEU A 30 -6.44 14.49 4.52
CA LEU A 30 -5.16 14.58 5.20
C LEU A 30 -5.12 15.82 6.10
N LYS A 31 -4.28 15.75 7.13
CA LYS A 31 -3.99 16.91 7.97
C LYS A 31 -3.24 17.96 7.17
N SER A 32 -3.25 19.21 7.67
CA SER A 32 -2.48 20.29 7.04
C SER A 32 -1.01 19.88 6.89
N GLY A 33 -0.49 20.00 5.68
CA GLY A 33 0.88 19.59 5.37
C GLY A 33 1.06 18.10 5.08
N GLY A 34 0.02 17.28 5.28
CA GLY A 34 0.09 15.85 4.96
C GLY A 34 0.09 15.61 3.45
N ARG A 35 0.83 14.61 3.01
CA ARG A 35 0.95 14.25 1.60
C ARG A 35 1.00 12.75 1.40
N TRP A 36 0.39 12.31 0.32
CA TRP A 36 0.56 10.95 -0.17
C TRP A 36 1.97 10.79 -0.75
N GLY A 37 2.66 9.74 -0.34
CA GLY A 37 3.90 9.32 -0.98
C GLY A 37 3.61 8.37 -2.12
N GLU A 38 4.24 8.56 -3.27
CA GLU A 38 4.10 7.64 -4.40
C GLU A 38 5.23 6.62 -4.40
N ILE A 39 4.88 5.36 -4.64
CA ILE A 39 5.84 4.27 -4.76
C ILE A 39 5.97 3.90 -6.24
N HIS A 40 7.16 4.07 -6.78
CA HIS A 40 7.49 3.67 -8.14
C HIS A 40 8.12 2.29 -8.13
N GLY A 41 7.28 1.28 -7.98
CA GLY A 41 7.74 -0.10 -7.91
C GLY A 41 7.46 -0.89 -9.17
N LYS A 42 8.03 -2.08 -9.23
CA LYS A 42 7.71 -3.10 -10.23
C LYS A 42 6.99 -4.25 -9.58
N ARG A 43 6.29 -5.07 -10.38
CA ARG A 43 5.55 -6.24 -9.89
C ARG A 43 4.67 -5.90 -8.70
N MET A 44 3.99 -4.76 -8.79
CA MET A 44 3.05 -4.35 -7.76
C MET A 44 1.81 -5.23 -7.83
N THR A 45 1.48 -5.86 -6.73
CA THR A 45 0.35 -6.78 -6.64
C THR A 45 -0.58 -6.41 -5.49
N ASN A 46 -1.81 -6.85 -5.61
CA ASN A 46 -2.81 -6.67 -4.56
C ASN A 46 -3.58 -7.98 -4.36
N SER A 47 -4.00 -8.22 -3.14
CA SER A 47 -4.94 -9.29 -2.84
C SER A 47 -5.81 -8.91 -1.66
N SER A 48 -7.06 -9.36 -1.67
CA SER A 48 -7.99 -9.19 -0.57
C SER A 48 -8.81 -10.47 -0.47
N GLU A 49 -8.47 -11.31 0.49
CA GLU A 49 -9.09 -12.62 0.67
C GLU A 49 -9.99 -12.62 1.88
N TRP A 50 -11.19 -13.16 1.73
CA TRP A 50 -12.18 -13.26 2.78
C TRP A 50 -12.14 -14.65 3.45
N ASP A 51 -11.89 -14.65 4.75
CA ASP A 51 -12.09 -15.81 5.62
C ASP A 51 -12.44 -15.29 7.01
N ARG A 52 -13.71 -15.01 7.27
CA ARG A 52 -14.26 -14.35 8.47
C ARG A 52 -13.81 -12.90 8.63
N ARG A 53 -12.66 -12.54 8.07
CA ARG A 53 -12.14 -11.19 7.91
C ARG A 53 -11.40 -11.11 6.58
N TYR A 54 -11.19 -9.91 6.09
CA TYR A 54 -10.37 -9.71 4.90
C TYR A 54 -8.90 -9.70 5.29
N THR A 55 -8.11 -10.50 4.58
CA THR A 55 -6.65 -10.39 4.62
C THR A 55 -6.22 -9.58 3.40
N ASN A 56 -5.83 -8.33 3.63
CA ASN A 56 -5.45 -7.40 2.58
C ASN A 56 -3.94 -7.35 2.47
N ARG A 57 -3.44 -7.44 1.26
CA ARG A 57 -2.00 -7.45 1.00
C ARG A 57 -1.69 -6.70 -0.29
N ILE A 58 -0.72 -5.79 -0.21
CA ILE A 58 -0.23 -5.04 -1.36
C ILE A 58 1.29 -5.14 -1.34
N THR A 59 1.87 -5.54 -2.47
CA THR A 59 3.31 -5.72 -2.59
C THR A 59 3.86 -4.85 -3.71
N ALA A 60 5.10 -4.40 -3.54
CA ALA A 60 5.82 -3.65 -4.55
C ALA A 60 7.31 -3.99 -4.48
N LEU A 61 7.93 -4.27 -5.62
CA LEU A 61 9.36 -4.50 -5.72
C LEU A 61 10.06 -3.20 -6.10
N LEU A 62 11.09 -2.84 -5.35
CA LEU A 62 11.97 -1.70 -5.63
C LEU A 62 13.32 -2.22 -6.12
N PRO A 63 13.50 -2.39 -7.45
CA PRO A 63 14.76 -2.92 -7.98
C PRO A 63 15.93 -1.95 -7.72
N GLY A 64 17.07 -2.52 -7.33
CA GLY A 64 18.25 -1.72 -7.10
C GLY A 64 18.30 -0.98 -5.76
N TRP A 65 17.23 -1.07 -4.96
CA TRP A 65 17.18 -0.42 -3.65
C TRP A 65 17.83 -1.31 -2.59
N SER A 66 18.59 -0.71 -1.69
CA SER A 66 19.05 -1.39 -0.48
C SER A 66 17.99 -1.28 0.62
N ILE A 67 18.13 -2.11 1.66
CA ILE A 67 17.26 -2.01 2.83
C ILE A 67 17.39 -0.63 3.48
N GLU A 68 18.62 -0.10 3.56
CA GLU A 68 18.88 1.22 4.13
C GLU A 68 18.15 2.33 3.36
N GLU A 69 18.16 2.26 2.02
CA GLU A 69 17.42 3.22 1.20
C GLU A 69 15.93 3.13 1.43
N ALA A 70 15.38 1.91 1.49
CA ALA A 70 13.96 1.70 1.74
C ALA A 70 13.54 2.20 3.14
N VAL A 71 14.34 1.94 4.15
CA VAL A 71 14.11 2.45 5.51
C VAL A 71 14.23 3.97 5.56
N GLY A 72 15.18 4.53 4.78
CA GLY A 72 15.37 5.98 4.69
C GLY A 72 14.23 6.74 4.03
N ILE A 73 13.41 6.07 3.23
CA ILE A 73 12.23 6.68 2.60
C ILE A 73 11.15 7.03 3.63
N GLY A 74 11.41 7.00 4.83
CA GLY A 74 10.45 7.59 5.68
C GLY A 74 10.03 6.78 6.88
N ARG A 75 10.96 6.28 7.61
CA ARG A 75 10.59 5.69 8.91
C ARG A 75 9.54 4.59 8.76
N LEU A 76 9.54 3.95 7.61
CA LEU A 76 8.44 3.12 7.14
C LEU A 76 8.20 1.87 7.99
N VAL A 77 9.19 1.44 8.77
CA VAL A 77 9.12 0.16 9.49
C VAL A 77 8.31 0.25 10.78
N HIS A 78 8.03 1.45 11.29
CA HIS A 78 7.41 1.64 12.59
C HIS A 78 6.04 2.31 12.57
N GLY A 79 5.39 2.35 11.41
CA GLY A 79 4.14 3.03 11.27
C GLY A 79 3.00 2.15 10.79
N ARG A 80 1.84 2.73 10.81
CA ARG A 80 0.63 2.21 10.19
C ARG A 80 0.26 3.10 9.03
N TYR A 81 -0.22 2.51 7.95
CA TYR A 81 -0.41 3.21 6.69
C TYR A 81 -1.78 2.99 6.10
N LEU A 82 -2.30 4.02 5.42
CA LEU A 82 -3.32 3.83 4.41
C LEU A 82 -2.63 3.74 3.06
N VAL A 83 -3.10 2.86 2.23
CA VAL A 83 -2.54 2.63 0.90
C VAL A 83 -3.63 2.85 -0.13
N LYS A 84 -3.31 3.62 -1.15
CA LYS A 84 -4.19 3.90 -2.27
C LYS A 84 -3.51 3.42 -3.54
N PHE A 85 -4.26 2.78 -4.42
CA PHE A 85 -3.69 2.37 -5.70
C PHE A 85 -4.71 2.52 -6.82
N THR A 86 -4.19 2.81 -8.02
CA THR A 86 -4.96 2.80 -9.25
C THR A 86 -4.64 1.52 -10.00
N ASP A 87 -5.67 0.78 -10.39
CA ASP A 87 -5.49 -0.43 -11.16
C ASP A 87 -5.33 -0.12 -12.66
N ARG A 88 -5.09 -1.14 -13.46
CA ARG A 88 -4.89 -0.98 -14.89
C ARG A 88 -6.18 -0.67 -15.65
N ALA A 89 -7.31 -0.87 -15.02
CA ALA A 89 -8.61 -0.49 -15.57
C ALA A 89 -8.94 1.00 -15.32
N GLY A 90 -8.13 1.69 -14.50
CA GLY A 90 -8.30 3.11 -14.19
C GLY A 90 -9.06 3.39 -12.89
N ASP A 91 -9.48 2.37 -12.17
CA ASP A 91 -10.16 2.54 -10.89
C ASP A 91 -9.16 2.74 -9.76
N THR A 92 -9.50 3.60 -8.82
CA THR A 92 -8.68 3.87 -7.64
C THR A 92 -9.31 3.24 -6.41
N TRP A 93 -8.50 2.55 -5.63
CA TRP A 93 -8.93 1.80 -4.47
C TRP A 93 -8.16 2.24 -3.23
N LEU A 94 -8.84 2.21 -2.08
CA LEU A 94 -8.24 2.48 -0.77
C LEU A 94 -8.20 1.19 0.04
N CYS A 95 -7.07 0.95 0.68
CA CYS A 95 -6.90 -0.13 1.64
C CYS A 95 -6.46 0.46 2.98
N GLY A 96 -6.98 -0.08 4.07
CA GLY A 96 -6.61 0.35 5.42
C GLY A 96 -7.72 1.03 6.20
N TYR A 97 -8.92 1.15 5.63
CA TYR A 97 -10.07 1.63 6.39
C TYR A 97 -10.42 0.63 7.50
N GLY A 98 -10.58 1.14 8.69
CA GLY A 98 -10.85 0.32 9.87
C GLY A 98 -9.59 -0.24 10.53
N GLU A 99 -8.68 -0.78 9.75
CA GLU A 99 -7.42 -1.33 10.24
C GLU A 99 -6.29 -0.91 9.29
N PRO A 100 -5.46 0.06 9.66
CA PRO A 100 -4.33 0.49 8.83
C PRO A 100 -3.31 -0.64 8.63
N LEU A 101 -2.59 -0.58 7.52
CA LEU A 101 -1.66 -1.62 7.13
C LEU A 101 -0.32 -1.50 7.84
N HIS A 102 0.26 -2.64 8.17
CA HIS A 102 1.65 -2.74 8.56
C HIS A 102 2.52 -2.84 7.31
N LEU A 103 3.74 -2.33 7.40
CA LEU A 103 4.73 -2.46 6.34
C LEU A 103 5.85 -3.40 6.79
N ASN A 104 6.13 -4.39 5.96
CA ASN A 104 7.33 -5.21 6.07
C ASN A 104 8.21 -4.98 4.85
N ILE A 105 9.52 -4.92 5.09
CA ILE A 105 10.51 -4.75 4.05
C ILE A 105 11.37 -6.01 4.04
N THR A 106 11.41 -6.69 2.90
CA THR A 106 12.24 -7.89 2.74
C THR A 106 13.23 -7.70 1.61
N LYS A 107 14.43 -8.24 1.79
CA LYS A 107 15.43 -8.24 0.74
C LYS A 107 15.10 -9.36 -0.25
N THR A 108 15.06 -9.04 -1.53
CA THR A 108 14.89 -10.06 -2.55
C THR A 108 16.23 -10.73 -2.84
N ALA A 109 16.23 -12.07 -2.85
CA ALA A 109 17.38 -12.84 -3.26
C ALA A 109 17.13 -13.33 -4.69
N PRO A 110 17.87 -12.84 -5.70
CA PRO A 110 17.65 -13.31 -7.07
C PRO A 110 18.08 -14.77 -7.22
N GLU A 111 17.27 -15.56 -7.95
CA GLU A 111 17.60 -16.94 -8.25
C GLU A 111 18.66 -17.03 -9.35
N THR A 112 18.79 -16.02 -10.16
CA THR A 112 19.77 -15.95 -11.24
C THR A 112 20.47 -14.59 -11.23
N PRO A 113 21.70 -14.48 -11.79
CA PRO A 113 22.40 -13.20 -11.86
C PRO A 113 21.70 -12.13 -12.67
N GLN A 114 20.77 -12.50 -13.55
CA GLN A 114 20.01 -11.54 -14.35
C GLN A 114 18.81 -10.96 -13.61
N GLN A 115 18.41 -11.52 -12.49
CA GLN A 115 17.30 -11.01 -11.73
C GLN A 115 17.69 -9.74 -10.98
N TYR A 116 16.72 -8.85 -10.82
CA TYR A 116 16.94 -7.61 -10.09
C TYR A 116 17.16 -7.89 -8.61
N GLN A 117 18.25 -7.36 -8.08
CA GLN A 117 18.41 -7.24 -6.63
C GLN A 117 17.64 -6.01 -6.17
N GLY A 118 17.00 -6.10 -5.03
CA GLY A 118 16.24 -4.99 -4.51
C GLY A 118 15.52 -5.36 -3.22
N VAL A 119 14.55 -4.57 -2.85
CA VAL A 119 13.70 -4.84 -1.68
C VAL A 119 12.25 -4.96 -2.12
N GLU A 120 11.52 -5.78 -1.40
CA GLU A 120 10.08 -5.90 -1.56
C GLU A 120 9.40 -5.23 -0.38
N LEU A 121 8.48 -4.33 -0.68
CA LEU A 121 7.59 -3.72 0.31
C LEU A 121 6.31 -4.53 0.37
N VAL A 122 5.91 -4.91 1.57
CA VAL A 122 4.68 -5.66 1.80
C VAL A 122 3.82 -4.91 2.81
N PHE A 123 2.72 -4.34 2.33
CA PHE A 123 1.70 -3.75 3.19
C PHE A 123 0.62 -4.79 3.45
N SER A 124 0.30 -5.05 4.70
CA SER A 124 -0.70 -6.05 5.04
C SER A 124 -1.51 -5.69 6.27
N CYS A 125 -2.75 -6.13 6.29
CA CYS A 125 -3.62 -6.06 7.47
C CYS A 125 -4.72 -7.10 7.39
N GLU A 126 -5.33 -7.38 8.54
CA GLU A 126 -6.60 -8.09 8.60
C GLU A 126 -7.66 -7.09 9.05
N SER A 127 -8.79 -7.04 8.35
CA SER A 127 -9.83 -6.05 8.58
C SER A 127 -11.21 -6.59 8.25
N GLU A 128 -12.23 -5.94 8.78
CA GLU A 128 -13.61 -6.18 8.37
C GLU A 128 -13.89 -5.64 6.96
N PHE A 129 -12.98 -4.84 6.42
CA PHE A 129 -13.13 -4.20 5.12
C PHE A 129 -12.05 -4.66 4.15
N GLY A 130 -12.45 -4.94 2.91
CA GLY A 130 -11.51 -5.12 1.82
C GLY A 130 -11.09 -3.79 1.20
N PHE A 131 -10.84 -3.79 -0.10
CA PHE A 131 -10.54 -2.57 -0.83
C PHE A 131 -11.81 -1.78 -1.10
N LEU A 132 -11.78 -0.48 -0.85
CA LEU A 132 -12.89 0.43 -1.09
C LEU A 132 -12.56 1.36 -2.24
N LYS A 133 -13.55 1.68 -3.07
CA LYS A 133 -13.34 2.68 -4.12
C LYS A 133 -13.05 4.03 -3.48
N THR A 134 -12.17 4.80 -4.12
CA THR A 134 -11.85 6.16 -3.68
C THR A 134 -11.66 7.09 -4.87
N VAL A 135 -11.68 8.35 -4.62
CA VAL A 135 -11.46 9.37 -5.65
C VAL A 135 -10.01 9.82 -5.68
#